data_542656ce66a9f40bea715a454081b13f
#
_entry.id   542656ce66a9f40bea715a454081b13f
#
_cell.length_a   1.000
_cell.length_b   1.000
_cell.length_c   1.000
_cell.angle_alpha   90.00
_cell.angle_beta   90.00
_cell.angle_gamma   90.00
#
_symmetry.space_group_name_H-M   'P 1'
#
loop_
_entity.id
_entity.type
_entity.pdbx_description
1 polymer ?
#
loop_
_entity_poly.entity_id
_entity_poly.type
_entity_poly.pdbx_seq_one_letter_code
_entity_poly.pdbx_strand_id
1 'polypeptide(L)'
;GCYHQYQPLTKRGNNDIGGGFNDDPMWLIFGTIAYLKETGDFSILEEPVPFDNQKGSEVSLFEHLKVSFDHVVDNLGPHGLPLIGRADWNDCLNLNCFSNDPNESFQTTENKSEGSQAESLMIAGQFVIYGHDYVELCRRLGHDEEADRAQKHVDEMIEAVKAYGWDGEWFLRAYDFFGRKVGSKENKEGKIFIESQGWCTMAGIGLEEGLVEKSLDSVKKYLDCEHGIVLNNPAFTEYVMEYGEISTYPAGYKENAGIFAHNNPWVIIGETVLGRGDRAWEYYQKICPAYLEEKSDLHKVEPYVYCQMTAGKDAAKPGEAKNSWLTGTAAWNWYAITQFILGIKPTYDGLEINPCIPASWDGFKVSRKFRGAEYEIEIKNPSHLCRGVKQISVNGSAVEGNIVPMQPEGSVCRVEVTLQ
;
A
#
# COMPACT_ATOMS: atom_id res chain seq x y z
N GLY A 1 -16.98 -9.86 -6.61
CA GLY A 1 -15.53 -9.64 -6.72
C GLY A 1 -15.17 -8.76 -7.88
N CYS A 2 -13.96 -8.26 -7.86
CA CYS A 2 -13.40 -7.52 -8.98
C CYS A 2 -12.62 -8.43 -9.91
N TYR A 3 -12.41 -7.99 -11.13
CA TYR A 3 -11.47 -8.65 -12.02
C TYR A 3 -10.05 -8.30 -11.63
N HIS A 4 -9.22 -9.29 -11.41
CA HIS A 4 -7.79 -9.10 -11.15
C HIS A 4 -7.08 -8.41 -12.33
N GLN A 5 -7.48 -8.74 -13.56
CA GLN A 5 -7.07 -8.06 -14.77
C GLN A 5 -8.27 -7.67 -15.61
N TYR A 6 -8.29 -6.46 -16.12
CA TYR A 6 -9.34 -5.93 -16.98
C TYR A 6 -8.76 -5.30 -18.23
N GLN A 7 -9.32 -5.65 -19.38
CA GLN A 7 -8.88 -5.08 -20.67
C GLN A 7 -9.86 -3.99 -21.13
N PRO A 8 -9.48 -2.73 -21.02
CA PRO A 8 -10.40 -1.61 -21.32
C PRO A 8 -10.93 -1.61 -22.75
N LEU A 9 -10.12 -2.04 -23.72
CA LEU A 9 -10.53 -2.06 -25.14
C LEU A 9 -11.60 -3.08 -25.45
N THR A 10 -11.51 -4.26 -24.86
CA THR A 10 -12.46 -5.34 -25.07
C THR A 10 -13.58 -5.33 -24.04
N LYS A 11 -13.45 -4.55 -22.98
CA LYS A 11 -14.34 -4.53 -21.81
C LYS A 11 -14.56 -5.91 -21.22
N ARG A 12 -13.50 -6.70 -21.12
CA ARG A 12 -13.52 -8.05 -20.58
C ARG A 12 -12.52 -8.17 -19.44
N GLY A 13 -12.94 -8.83 -18.36
CA GLY A 13 -12.03 -9.29 -17.33
C GLY A 13 -11.23 -10.49 -17.83
N ASN A 14 -10.02 -10.66 -17.29
CA ASN A 14 -9.22 -11.85 -17.54
C ASN A 14 -9.65 -12.95 -16.56
N ASN A 15 -10.55 -13.81 -17.02
CA ASN A 15 -11.02 -14.96 -16.23
C ASN A 15 -10.04 -16.15 -16.28
N ASP A 16 -9.02 -16.11 -17.14
CA ASP A 16 -8.05 -17.19 -17.27
C ASP A 16 -7.15 -17.32 -16.03
N ILE A 17 -6.91 -16.19 -15.37
CA ILE A 17 -6.21 -16.17 -14.07
C ILE A 17 -7.16 -16.53 -12.93
N GLY A 18 -8.46 -16.52 -13.16
CA GLY A 18 -9.51 -16.74 -12.18
C GLY A 18 -9.84 -15.50 -11.36
N GLY A 19 -10.94 -15.60 -10.63
CA GLY A 19 -11.35 -14.60 -9.63
C GLY A 19 -10.91 -15.01 -8.23
N GLY A 20 -11.23 -14.18 -7.23
CA GLY A 20 -11.04 -14.52 -5.83
C GLY A 20 -9.74 -14.00 -5.23
N PHE A 21 -9.13 -13.00 -5.82
CA PHE A 21 -8.10 -12.18 -5.19
C PHE A 21 -8.82 -11.17 -4.28
N ASN A 22 -8.76 -11.38 -2.98
CA ASN A 22 -9.65 -10.67 -2.06
C ASN A 22 -9.15 -9.26 -1.68
N ASP A 23 -7.98 -8.85 -2.14
CA ASP A 23 -7.53 -7.44 -2.04
C ASP A 23 -8.10 -6.56 -3.19
N ASP A 24 -8.45 -7.15 -4.34
CA ASP A 24 -8.91 -6.41 -5.52
C ASP A 24 -10.03 -5.40 -5.23
N PRO A 25 -11.09 -5.73 -4.45
CA PRO A 25 -12.15 -4.78 -4.13
C PRO A 25 -11.68 -3.51 -3.42
N MET A 26 -10.62 -3.60 -2.62
CA MET A 26 -10.11 -2.47 -1.85
C MET A 26 -9.47 -1.39 -2.75
N TRP A 27 -8.91 -1.78 -3.88
CA TRP A 27 -8.33 -0.85 -4.83
C TRP A 27 -9.35 0.07 -5.48
N LEU A 28 -10.61 -0.38 -5.61
CA LEU A 28 -11.70 0.47 -6.10
C LEU A 28 -12.00 1.61 -5.13
N ILE A 29 -12.06 1.31 -3.83
CA ILE A 29 -12.26 2.33 -2.79
C ILE A 29 -11.12 3.34 -2.84
N PHE A 30 -9.86 2.87 -2.83
CA PHE A 30 -8.68 3.74 -2.91
C PHE A 30 -8.71 4.66 -4.13
N GLY A 31 -8.91 4.10 -5.32
CA GLY A 31 -8.90 4.87 -6.57
C GLY A 31 -9.99 5.93 -6.62
N THR A 32 -11.21 5.58 -6.18
CA THR A 32 -12.33 6.51 -6.15
C THR A 32 -12.11 7.63 -5.13
N ILE A 33 -11.66 7.31 -3.92
CA ILE A 33 -11.38 8.31 -2.89
C ILE A 33 -10.26 9.26 -3.34
N ALA A 34 -9.18 8.73 -3.93
CA ALA A 34 -8.09 9.55 -4.46
C ALA A 34 -8.58 10.50 -5.57
N TYR A 35 -9.46 10.02 -6.46
CA TYR A 35 -10.09 10.85 -7.48
C TYR A 35 -10.94 11.97 -6.85
N LEU A 36 -11.79 11.66 -5.89
CA LEU A 36 -12.63 12.63 -5.21
C LEU A 36 -11.81 13.70 -4.48
N LYS A 37 -10.76 13.28 -3.75
CA LYS A 37 -9.87 14.20 -3.03
C LYS A 37 -9.08 15.10 -3.99
N GLU A 38 -8.68 14.60 -5.16
CA GLU A 38 -7.95 15.39 -6.17
C GLU A 38 -8.87 16.35 -6.95
N THR A 39 -10.00 15.85 -7.44
CA THR A 39 -10.86 16.61 -8.37
C THR A 39 -11.97 17.40 -7.71
N GLY A 40 -12.52 16.90 -6.59
CA GLY A 40 -13.76 17.40 -5.99
C GLY A 40 -15.03 17.05 -6.76
N ASP A 41 -14.92 16.16 -7.75
CA ASP A 41 -16.05 15.74 -8.58
C ASP A 41 -16.80 14.56 -7.95
N PHE A 42 -17.76 14.89 -7.09
CA PHE A 42 -18.63 13.90 -6.45
C PHE A 42 -19.68 13.31 -7.39
N SER A 43 -19.89 13.90 -8.58
CA SER A 43 -20.90 13.40 -9.52
C SER A 43 -20.58 11.99 -10.01
N ILE A 44 -19.31 11.60 -10.00
CA ILE A 44 -18.87 10.25 -10.38
C ILE A 44 -19.49 9.15 -9.51
N LEU A 45 -19.87 9.46 -8.28
CA LEU A 45 -20.47 8.47 -7.38
C LEU A 45 -21.87 8.01 -7.85
N GLU A 46 -22.54 8.82 -8.65
CA GLU A 46 -23.85 8.52 -9.21
C GLU A 46 -23.77 7.84 -10.57
N GLU A 47 -22.56 7.69 -11.15
CA GLU A 47 -22.40 7.03 -12.45
C GLU A 47 -22.89 5.58 -12.41
N PRO A 48 -23.79 5.21 -13.34
CA PRO A 48 -24.32 3.85 -13.40
C PRO A 48 -23.26 2.91 -14.02
N VAL A 49 -22.74 2.00 -13.21
CA VAL A 49 -21.72 1.02 -13.60
C VAL A 49 -22.32 -0.38 -13.55
N PRO A 50 -22.28 -1.16 -14.66
CA PRO A 50 -22.80 -2.51 -14.67
C PRO A 50 -21.84 -3.50 -14.00
N PHE A 51 -22.38 -4.53 -13.35
CA PHE A 51 -21.60 -5.72 -12.99
C PHE A 51 -21.31 -6.55 -14.25
N ASP A 52 -20.06 -7.01 -14.40
CA ASP A 52 -19.60 -7.87 -15.51
C ASP A 52 -19.95 -7.35 -16.92
N ASN A 53 -20.09 -6.05 -17.08
CA ASN A 53 -20.58 -5.40 -18.31
C ASN A 53 -21.98 -5.90 -18.76
N GLN A 54 -22.77 -6.46 -17.86
CA GLN A 54 -24.11 -6.94 -18.15
C GLN A 54 -25.12 -5.78 -18.15
N LYS A 55 -25.72 -5.51 -19.29
CA LYS A 55 -26.77 -4.51 -19.40
C LYS A 55 -27.95 -4.84 -18.49
N GLY A 56 -28.38 -3.87 -17.67
CA GLY A 56 -29.48 -4.01 -16.71
C GLY A 56 -29.02 -4.41 -15.31
N SER A 57 -27.71 -4.51 -15.07
CA SER A 57 -27.11 -4.72 -13.73
C SER A 57 -26.50 -3.45 -13.16
N GLU A 58 -26.73 -2.30 -13.80
CA GLU A 58 -26.11 -1.04 -13.42
C GLU A 58 -26.60 -0.59 -12.03
N VAL A 59 -25.63 -0.29 -11.16
CA VAL A 59 -25.85 0.44 -9.91
C VAL A 59 -24.88 1.62 -9.86
N SER A 60 -25.09 2.55 -8.95
CA SER A 60 -24.18 3.70 -8.79
C SER A 60 -22.77 3.26 -8.41
N LEU A 61 -21.74 4.03 -8.75
CA LEU A 61 -20.39 3.75 -8.30
C LEU A 61 -20.30 3.68 -6.77
N PHE A 62 -21.10 4.51 -6.05
CA PHE A 62 -21.16 4.42 -4.58
C PHE A 62 -21.59 3.05 -4.08
N GLU A 63 -22.59 2.42 -4.72
CA GLU A 63 -23.01 1.05 -4.38
C GLU A 63 -21.89 0.04 -4.64
N HIS A 64 -21.08 0.23 -5.69
CA HIS A 64 -19.89 -0.60 -5.91
C HIS A 64 -18.86 -0.45 -4.78
N LEU A 65 -18.66 0.77 -4.23
CA LEU A 65 -17.78 0.94 -3.07
C LEU A 65 -18.32 0.20 -1.85
N LYS A 66 -19.63 0.28 -1.62
CA LYS A 66 -20.29 -0.47 -0.54
C LYS A 66 -20.11 -1.98 -0.70
N VAL A 67 -20.37 -2.52 -1.88
CA VAL A 67 -20.15 -3.94 -2.19
C VAL A 67 -18.69 -4.35 -1.99
N SER A 68 -17.75 -3.47 -2.34
CA SER A 68 -16.32 -3.71 -2.14
C SER A 68 -15.93 -3.77 -0.66
N PHE A 69 -16.49 -2.87 0.15
CA PHE A 69 -16.30 -2.90 1.61
C PHE A 69 -16.93 -4.14 2.23
N ASP A 70 -18.18 -4.43 1.88
CA ASP A 70 -18.94 -5.58 2.37
C ASP A 70 -18.28 -6.91 1.99
N HIS A 71 -17.61 -6.99 0.82
CA HIS A 71 -16.89 -8.18 0.42
C HIS A 71 -15.86 -8.65 1.46
N VAL A 72 -15.12 -7.73 2.05
CA VAL A 72 -14.17 -8.09 3.11
C VAL A 72 -14.90 -8.49 4.39
N VAL A 73 -15.93 -7.73 4.79
CA VAL A 73 -16.73 -8.02 5.99
C VAL A 73 -17.41 -9.39 5.93
N ASP A 74 -17.89 -9.77 4.75
CA ASP A 74 -18.58 -11.05 4.52
C ASP A 74 -17.63 -12.24 4.35
N ASN A 75 -16.31 -11.96 4.19
CA ASN A 75 -15.28 -12.97 3.96
C ASN A 75 -14.17 -12.90 5.02
N LEU A 76 -14.55 -13.04 6.28
CA LEU A 76 -13.62 -13.15 7.40
C LEU A 76 -13.35 -14.61 7.76
N GLY A 77 -12.11 -14.88 8.17
CA GLY A 77 -11.66 -16.19 8.61
C GLY A 77 -11.81 -16.41 10.12
N PRO A 78 -11.25 -17.52 10.63
CA PRO A 78 -11.40 -17.91 12.05
C PRO A 78 -10.90 -16.90 13.08
N HIS A 79 -9.93 -16.03 12.70
CA HIS A 79 -9.38 -15.00 13.58
C HIS A 79 -10.04 -13.62 13.39
N GLY A 80 -11.11 -13.54 12.56
CA GLY A 80 -11.72 -12.26 12.21
C GLY A 80 -10.85 -11.43 11.26
N LEU A 81 -9.87 -12.04 10.61
CA LEU A 81 -9.04 -11.46 9.58
C LEU A 81 -9.60 -11.77 8.19
N PRO A 82 -9.32 -10.95 7.16
CA PRO A 82 -9.84 -11.20 5.83
C PRO A 82 -9.31 -12.50 5.24
N LEU A 83 -10.20 -13.30 4.65
CA LEU A 83 -9.79 -14.45 3.84
C LEU A 83 -8.98 -13.98 2.64
N ILE A 84 -7.84 -14.64 2.39
CA ILE A 84 -6.96 -14.28 1.27
C ILE A 84 -7.58 -14.64 -0.10
N GLY A 85 -8.52 -15.61 -0.12
CA GLY A 85 -9.05 -16.15 -1.35
C GLY A 85 -8.02 -17.00 -2.08
N ARG A 86 -7.90 -16.78 -3.37
CA ARG A 86 -6.88 -17.41 -4.21
C ARG A 86 -5.48 -16.94 -3.85
N ALA A 87 -5.32 -15.65 -3.74
CA ALA A 87 -4.14 -14.94 -3.26
C ALA A 87 -4.54 -13.49 -2.93
N ASP A 88 -3.61 -12.68 -2.45
CA ASP A 88 -3.70 -11.22 -2.42
C ASP A 88 -2.74 -10.62 -3.47
N TRP A 89 -2.26 -9.39 -3.26
CA TRP A 89 -1.29 -8.74 -4.15
C TRP A 89 -0.11 -9.66 -4.55
N ASN A 90 0.31 -10.55 -3.65
CA ASN A 90 1.31 -11.58 -3.96
C ASN A 90 0.60 -12.82 -4.50
N ASP A 91 0.32 -12.82 -5.81
CA ASP A 91 -0.38 -13.88 -6.51
C ASP A 91 0.37 -15.22 -6.51
N CYS A 92 1.63 -15.22 -6.11
CA CYS A 92 2.46 -16.42 -5.95
C CYS A 92 2.39 -17.04 -4.55
N LEU A 93 1.75 -16.39 -3.57
CA LEU A 93 1.52 -16.93 -2.23
C LEU A 93 0.18 -17.66 -2.18
N ASN A 94 0.21 -18.97 -2.45
CA ASN A 94 -0.99 -19.77 -2.69
C ASN A 94 -1.39 -20.60 -1.47
N LEU A 95 -1.87 -19.96 -0.43
CA LEU A 95 -2.13 -20.59 0.88
C LEU A 95 -3.35 -21.52 0.94
N ASN A 96 -4.20 -21.50 -0.09
CA ASN A 96 -5.38 -22.37 -0.24
C ASN A 96 -5.27 -23.39 -1.37
N CYS A 97 -4.11 -23.46 -2.02
CA CYS A 97 -3.93 -24.21 -3.26
C CYS A 97 -2.69 -25.09 -3.13
N PHE A 98 -2.89 -26.39 -3.12
CA PHE A 98 -1.81 -27.32 -2.81
C PHE A 98 -1.53 -28.25 -3.99
N SER A 99 -0.30 -28.30 -4.48
CA SER A 99 0.18 -29.36 -5.35
C SER A 99 1.53 -29.84 -4.88
N ASN A 100 1.74 -31.16 -4.97
CA ASN A 100 3.07 -31.75 -4.76
C ASN A 100 3.99 -31.48 -5.97
N ASP A 101 3.45 -31.07 -7.11
CA ASP A 101 4.22 -30.65 -8.28
C ASP A 101 4.43 -29.12 -8.28
N PRO A 102 5.67 -28.62 -8.15
CA PRO A 102 5.97 -27.21 -8.21
C PRO A 102 5.50 -26.50 -9.50
N ASN A 103 5.43 -27.24 -10.61
CA ASN A 103 4.97 -26.69 -11.89
C ASN A 103 3.46 -26.44 -11.93
N GLU A 104 2.71 -27.03 -11.02
CA GLU A 104 1.27 -26.90 -10.92
C GLU A 104 0.83 -25.96 -9.80
N SER A 105 1.75 -25.45 -9.00
CA SER A 105 1.45 -24.69 -7.79
C SER A 105 0.52 -23.48 -8.06
N PHE A 106 0.74 -22.77 -9.14
CA PHE A 106 -0.12 -21.65 -9.56
C PHE A 106 -1.46 -22.12 -10.15
N GLN A 107 -1.47 -23.21 -10.89
CA GLN A 107 -2.65 -23.68 -11.61
C GLN A 107 -3.63 -24.47 -10.74
N THR A 108 -3.12 -25.06 -9.67
CA THR A 108 -3.96 -25.81 -8.72
C THR A 108 -4.79 -24.92 -7.81
N THR A 109 -4.79 -23.69 -8.13
CA THR A 109 -5.62 -22.70 -7.47
C THR A 109 -7.09 -22.96 -7.55
N GLU A 110 -7.54 -24.01 -8.21
CA GLU A 110 -8.89 -24.40 -8.15
C GLU A 110 -9.29 -24.82 -6.82
N ASN A 111 -8.77 -24.87 -6.03
CA ASN A 111 -9.24 -25.28 -5.28
C ASN A 111 -9.59 -25.76 -4.21
N LYS A 112 -9.07 -25.67 -3.51
CA LYS A 112 -9.42 -25.87 -2.12
C LYS A 112 -10.15 -24.67 -1.55
N SER A 113 -10.56 -23.77 -2.45
CA SER A 113 -11.25 -22.55 -2.06
C SER A 113 -12.66 -22.75 -1.51
N GLU A 114 -13.29 -23.87 -1.80
CA GLU A 114 -14.43 -24.26 -0.97
C GLU A 114 -13.95 -24.55 0.45
N GLY A 115 -14.30 -23.66 1.37
CA GLY A 115 -13.84 -23.72 2.75
C GLY A 115 -12.44 -23.18 2.97
N SER A 116 -11.95 -22.36 2.05
CA SER A 116 -10.74 -21.58 2.25
C SER A 116 -10.75 -20.88 3.62
N GLN A 117 -9.71 -21.07 4.39
CA GLN A 117 -9.57 -20.48 5.72
C GLN A 117 -8.29 -19.66 5.86
N ALA A 118 -7.46 -19.61 4.81
CA ALA A 118 -6.24 -18.82 4.84
C ALA A 118 -6.59 -17.33 4.90
N GLU A 119 -5.95 -16.60 5.80
CA GLU A 119 -6.23 -15.21 6.13
C GLU A 119 -5.02 -14.32 5.82
N SER A 120 -5.26 -13.08 5.36
CA SER A 120 -4.22 -12.13 4.97
C SER A 120 -4.14 -10.91 5.90
N LEU A 121 -2.97 -10.71 6.49
CA LEU A 121 -2.67 -9.48 7.27
C LEU A 121 -2.43 -8.28 6.36
N MET A 122 -2.03 -8.49 5.10
CA MET A 122 -1.94 -7.42 4.12
C MET A 122 -3.33 -6.82 3.84
N ILE A 123 -4.32 -7.66 3.52
CA ILE A 123 -5.69 -7.20 3.28
C ILE A 123 -6.27 -6.55 4.53
N ALA A 124 -5.95 -7.07 5.71
CA ALA A 124 -6.40 -6.46 6.98
C ALA A 124 -5.89 -5.02 7.14
N GLY A 125 -4.59 -4.77 6.91
CA GLY A 125 -4.03 -3.43 6.92
C GLY A 125 -4.64 -2.52 5.84
N GLN A 126 -4.85 -3.04 4.65
CA GLN A 126 -5.51 -2.38 3.54
C GLN A 126 -6.96 -1.99 3.87
N PHE A 127 -7.71 -2.91 4.46
CA PHE A 127 -9.08 -2.68 4.91
C PHE A 127 -9.17 -1.58 5.97
N VAL A 128 -8.23 -1.49 6.90
CA VAL A 128 -8.21 -0.43 7.90
C VAL A 128 -8.03 0.95 7.25
N ILE A 129 -7.07 1.09 6.33
CA ILE A 129 -6.83 2.37 5.63
C ILE A 129 -8.04 2.79 4.81
N TYR A 130 -8.47 1.93 3.91
CA TYR A 130 -9.54 2.28 2.97
C TYR A 130 -10.93 2.24 3.62
N GLY A 131 -11.07 1.49 4.71
CA GLY A 131 -12.25 1.53 5.54
C GLY A 131 -12.43 2.88 6.23
N HIS A 132 -11.37 3.48 6.79
CA HIS A 132 -11.44 4.84 7.31
C HIS A 132 -11.77 5.87 6.21
N ASP A 133 -11.19 5.74 5.04
CA ASP A 133 -11.52 6.59 3.89
C ASP A 133 -13.01 6.45 3.48
N TYR A 134 -13.54 5.20 3.49
CA TYR A 134 -14.95 4.94 3.21
C TYR A 134 -15.87 5.54 4.27
N VAL A 135 -15.52 5.42 5.55
CA VAL A 135 -16.25 6.04 6.67
C VAL A 135 -16.30 7.58 6.49
N GLU A 136 -15.16 8.20 6.20
CA GLU A 136 -15.08 9.65 5.94
C GLU A 136 -16.00 10.05 4.80
N LEU A 137 -15.98 9.29 3.69
CA LEU A 137 -16.87 9.54 2.54
C LEU A 137 -18.34 9.42 2.92
N CYS A 138 -18.74 8.36 3.61
CA CYS A 138 -20.12 8.14 4.05
C CYS A 138 -20.62 9.30 4.93
N ARG A 139 -19.82 9.75 5.90
CA ARG A 139 -20.20 10.90 6.74
C ARG A 139 -20.37 12.19 5.93
N ARG A 140 -19.48 12.42 4.96
CA ARG A 140 -19.54 13.61 4.08
C ARG A 140 -20.78 13.61 3.19
N LEU A 141 -21.26 12.44 2.80
CA LEU A 141 -22.50 12.27 2.03
C LEU A 141 -23.76 12.26 2.90
N GLY A 142 -23.64 12.28 4.23
CA GLY A 142 -24.77 12.21 5.15
C GLY A 142 -25.32 10.80 5.34
N HIS A 143 -24.53 9.76 4.99
CA HIS A 143 -24.85 8.35 5.23
C HIS A 143 -24.34 7.90 6.61
N ASP A 144 -24.81 8.55 7.68
CA ASP A 144 -24.26 8.39 9.02
C ASP A 144 -24.42 6.96 9.58
N GLU A 145 -25.56 6.30 9.33
CA GLU A 145 -25.78 4.92 9.75
C GLU A 145 -24.77 3.95 9.10
N GLU A 146 -24.48 4.14 7.82
CA GLU A 146 -23.49 3.35 7.09
C GLU A 146 -22.06 3.66 7.58
N ALA A 147 -21.77 4.92 7.85
CA ALA A 147 -20.48 5.32 8.42
C ALA A 147 -20.24 4.67 9.79
N ASP A 148 -21.26 4.65 10.67
CA ASP A 148 -21.14 4.03 11.99
C ASP A 148 -20.98 2.50 11.89
N ARG A 149 -21.70 1.87 10.96
CA ARG A 149 -21.53 0.45 10.65
C ARG A 149 -20.12 0.13 10.18
N ALA A 150 -19.64 0.90 9.20
CA ALA A 150 -18.31 0.71 8.63
C ALA A 150 -17.21 0.97 9.66
N GLN A 151 -17.32 2.01 10.49
CA GLN A 151 -16.36 2.32 11.55
C GLN A 151 -16.24 1.15 12.53
N LYS A 152 -17.38 0.55 12.93
CA LYS A 152 -17.37 -0.61 13.81
C LYS A 152 -16.55 -1.78 13.24
N HIS A 153 -16.71 -2.08 11.94
CA HIS A 153 -15.94 -3.15 11.30
C HIS A 153 -14.45 -2.81 11.19
N VAL A 154 -14.11 -1.54 10.96
CA VAL A 154 -12.70 -1.10 10.97
C VAL A 154 -12.09 -1.28 12.37
N ASP A 155 -12.82 -0.89 13.43
CA ASP A 155 -12.35 -1.04 14.81
C ASP A 155 -12.17 -2.53 15.20
N GLU A 156 -13.12 -3.38 14.80
CA GLU A 156 -13.06 -4.84 14.99
C GLU A 156 -11.84 -5.44 14.26
N MET A 157 -11.53 -4.97 13.05
CA MET A 157 -10.35 -5.39 12.28
C MET A 157 -9.05 -4.99 12.97
N ILE A 158 -8.95 -3.77 13.48
CA ILE A 158 -7.77 -3.31 14.22
C ILE A 158 -7.52 -4.22 15.44
N GLU A 159 -8.56 -4.53 16.19
CA GLU A 159 -8.43 -5.42 17.35
C GLU A 159 -8.07 -6.86 16.94
N ALA A 160 -8.61 -7.38 15.84
CA ALA A 160 -8.24 -8.68 15.30
C ALA A 160 -6.75 -8.73 14.90
N VAL A 161 -6.25 -7.71 14.20
CA VAL A 161 -4.83 -7.61 13.84
C VAL A 161 -3.94 -7.55 15.09
N LYS A 162 -4.29 -6.78 16.11
CA LYS A 162 -3.54 -6.71 17.37
C LYS A 162 -3.51 -8.06 18.09
N ALA A 163 -4.66 -8.73 18.17
CA ALA A 163 -4.81 -9.97 18.92
C ALA A 163 -4.15 -11.17 18.23
N TYR A 164 -4.29 -11.28 16.93
CA TYR A 164 -3.89 -12.47 16.16
C TYR A 164 -2.80 -12.22 15.14
N GLY A 165 -2.62 -10.99 14.67
CA GLY A 165 -1.66 -10.62 13.64
C GLY A 165 -0.28 -10.24 14.15
N TRP A 166 -0.05 -10.10 15.45
CA TRP A 166 1.21 -9.64 16.03
C TRP A 166 2.07 -10.80 16.56
N ASP A 167 3.33 -10.90 16.11
CA ASP A 167 4.29 -11.96 16.48
C ASP A 167 5.36 -11.51 17.49
N GLY A 168 5.12 -10.40 18.20
CA GLY A 168 5.99 -9.86 19.24
C GLY A 168 7.00 -8.81 18.76
N GLU A 169 7.51 -8.91 17.53
CA GLU A 169 8.43 -7.93 16.93
C GLU A 169 7.92 -7.37 15.58
N TRP A 170 7.05 -8.11 14.89
CA TRP A 170 6.47 -7.72 13.59
C TRP A 170 5.09 -8.32 13.37
N PHE A 171 4.39 -7.88 12.33
CA PHE A 171 3.09 -8.43 11.92
C PHE A 171 3.30 -9.72 11.12
N LEU A 172 2.51 -10.75 11.40
CA LEU A 172 2.43 -11.96 10.59
C LEU A 172 2.12 -11.61 9.13
N ARG A 173 2.46 -12.50 8.21
CA ARG A 173 2.03 -12.37 6.81
C ARG A 173 0.60 -12.85 6.62
N ALA A 174 0.29 -14.01 7.22
CA ALA A 174 -0.96 -14.70 7.00
C ALA A 174 -1.17 -15.82 8.03
N TYR A 175 -2.36 -16.40 8.01
CA TYR A 175 -2.59 -17.76 8.45
C TYR A 175 -2.85 -18.64 7.22
N ASP A 176 -2.24 -19.83 7.16
CA ASP A 176 -2.44 -20.77 6.05
C ASP A 176 -3.78 -21.51 6.17
N PHE A 177 -4.10 -22.34 5.17
CA PHE A 177 -5.32 -23.15 5.17
C PHE A 177 -5.50 -24.02 6.42
N PHE A 178 -4.41 -24.41 7.06
CA PHE A 178 -4.43 -25.27 8.25
C PHE A 178 -4.44 -24.46 9.56
N GLY A 179 -4.54 -23.13 9.48
CA GLY A 179 -4.49 -22.23 10.63
C GLY A 179 -3.09 -22.05 11.22
N ARG A 180 -2.04 -22.37 10.48
CA ARG A 180 -0.64 -22.15 10.91
C ARG A 180 -0.18 -20.75 10.52
N LYS A 181 0.65 -20.15 11.37
CA LYS A 181 1.22 -18.83 11.14
C LYS A 181 2.21 -18.83 9.97
N VAL A 182 2.06 -17.88 9.06
CA VAL A 182 2.99 -17.54 7.98
C VAL A 182 3.61 -16.19 8.28
N GLY A 183 4.91 -16.05 8.09
CA GLY A 183 5.61 -14.81 8.45
C GLY A 183 5.85 -14.67 9.95
N SER A 184 6.03 -15.78 10.66
CA SER A 184 6.32 -15.85 12.09
C SER A 184 7.78 -16.19 12.34
N LYS A 185 8.31 -15.71 13.47
CA LYS A 185 9.62 -16.15 13.99
C LYS A 185 9.72 -17.67 14.18
N GLU A 186 8.57 -18.35 14.30
CA GLU A 186 8.49 -19.81 14.45
C GLU A 186 8.75 -20.54 13.13
N ASN A 187 8.58 -19.89 11.97
CA ASN A 187 8.82 -20.50 10.67
C ASN A 187 10.33 -20.75 10.45
N LYS A 188 10.68 -21.75 9.67
CA LYS A 188 12.07 -22.04 9.29
C LYS A 188 12.61 -20.96 8.33
N GLU A 189 11.84 -20.66 7.30
CA GLU A 189 12.08 -19.68 6.23
C GLU A 189 10.86 -18.78 6.09
N GLY A 190 10.95 -17.64 5.41
CA GLY A 190 9.85 -16.72 5.30
C GLY A 190 9.33 -16.24 6.66
N LYS A 191 10.23 -15.82 7.56
CA LYS A 191 9.84 -15.40 8.93
C LYS A 191 9.21 -14.03 8.99
N ILE A 192 9.56 -13.14 8.08
CA ILE A 192 9.04 -11.78 7.98
C ILE A 192 8.83 -11.43 6.52
N PHE A 193 7.74 -10.72 6.22
CA PHE A 193 7.34 -10.29 4.89
C PHE A 193 7.06 -8.79 4.87
N ILE A 194 7.38 -8.11 3.77
CA ILE A 194 7.22 -6.66 3.64
C ILE A 194 5.75 -6.25 3.57
N GLU A 195 4.88 -7.06 2.96
CA GLU A 195 3.51 -6.67 2.64
C GLU A 195 2.72 -6.31 3.89
N SER A 196 2.70 -7.18 4.88
CA SER A 196 1.98 -6.90 6.12
C SER A 196 2.64 -5.78 6.95
N GLN A 197 3.98 -5.71 6.93
CA GLN A 197 4.66 -4.60 7.61
C GLN A 197 4.29 -3.26 6.95
N GLY A 198 4.34 -3.18 5.63
CA GLY A 198 3.95 -1.97 4.91
C GLY A 198 2.52 -1.56 5.22
N TRP A 199 1.56 -2.43 4.99
CA TRP A 199 0.14 -2.09 5.12
C TRP A 199 -0.31 -1.83 6.55
N CYS A 200 0.08 -2.66 7.52
CA CYS A 200 -0.30 -2.44 8.91
C CYS A 200 0.34 -1.18 9.51
N THR A 201 1.59 -0.84 9.09
CA THR A 201 2.23 0.38 9.58
C THR A 201 1.70 1.64 8.91
N MET A 202 1.37 1.60 7.61
CA MET A 202 0.65 2.68 6.93
C MET A 202 -0.71 2.96 7.58
N ALA A 203 -1.40 1.91 8.01
CA ALA A 203 -2.66 2.00 8.73
C ALA A 203 -2.51 2.52 10.17
N GLY A 204 -1.30 2.61 10.68
CA GLY A 204 -1.04 3.04 12.06
C GLY A 204 -1.52 2.05 13.13
N ILE A 205 -1.69 0.77 12.78
CA ILE A 205 -2.20 -0.24 13.72
C ILE A 205 -1.23 -0.44 14.87
N GLY A 206 -1.68 -0.14 16.09
CA GLY A 206 -0.85 -0.24 17.30
C GLY A 206 0.25 0.84 17.39
N LEU A 207 0.03 2.01 16.80
CA LEU A 207 0.98 3.13 16.84
C LEU A 207 1.29 3.56 18.28
N GLU A 208 0.26 3.74 19.11
CA GLU A 208 0.41 4.16 20.50
C GLU A 208 1.03 3.06 21.38
N GLU A 209 0.80 1.80 21.01
CA GLU A 209 1.38 0.64 21.71
C GLU A 209 2.82 0.31 21.23
N GLY A 210 3.35 1.07 20.28
CA GLY A 210 4.70 0.90 19.74
C GLY A 210 4.84 -0.29 18.78
N LEU A 211 3.74 -0.86 18.26
CA LEU A 211 3.80 -1.97 17.31
C LEU A 211 4.35 -1.52 15.96
N VAL A 212 3.93 -0.35 15.47
CA VAL A 212 4.43 0.27 14.23
C VAL A 212 5.95 0.45 14.32
N GLU A 213 6.45 0.99 15.43
CA GLU A 213 7.88 1.22 15.63
C GLU A 213 8.68 -0.09 15.58
N LYS A 214 8.27 -1.10 16.34
CA LYS A 214 8.94 -2.41 16.38
C LYS A 214 8.91 -3.10 15.02
N SER A 215 7.77 -3.02 14.32
CA SER A 215 7.63 -3.59 12.98
C SER A 215 8.61 -2.97 11.99
N LEU A 216 8.70 -1.63 11.92
CA LEU A 216 9.62 -0.94 11.02
C LEU A 216 11.09 -1.12 11.42
N ASP A 217 11.40 -1.25 12.70
CA ASP A 217 12.75 -1.63 13.14
C ASP A 217 13.10 -3.08 12.73
N SER A 218 12.11 -3.98 12.72
CA SER A 218 12.29 -5.34 12.21
C SER A 218 12.49 -5.36 10.68
N VAL A 219 11.77 -4.51 9.93
CA VAL A 219 12.03 -4.32 8.50
C VAL A 219 13.48 -3.85 8.28
N LYS A 220 13.94 -2.82 9.00
CA LYS A 220 15.32 -2.34 8.91
C LYS A 220 16.34 -3.43 9.21
N LYS A 221 16.07 -4.26 10.20
CA LYS A 221 17.00 -5.30 10.67
C LYS A 221 17.05 -6.52 9.74
N TYR A 222 15.91 -6.94 9.21
CA TYR A 222 15.80 -8.23 8.56
C TYR A 222 15.57 -8.15 7.05
N LEU A 223 14.86 -7.13 6.56
CA LEU A 223 14.50 -7.00 5.15
C LEU A 223 15.33 -5.97 4.39
N ASP A 224 15.86 -4.96 5.07
CA ASP A 224 16.66 -3.93 4.40
C ASP A 224 18.00 -4.47 3.90
N CYS A 225 18.39 -4.02 2.72
CA CYS A 225 19.71 -4.31 2.13
C CYS A 225 20.19 -3.13 1.29
N GLU A 226 21.34 -3.26 0.64
CA GLU A 226 21.96 -2.19 -0.15
C GLU A 226 21.05 -1.66 -1.27
N HIS A 227 20.24 -2.54 -1.88
CA HIS A 227 19.50 -2.23 -3.10
C HIS A 227 18.00 -2.00 -2.87
N GLY A 228 17.53 -2.01 -1.63
CA GLY A 228 16.13 -1.84 -1.24
C GLY A 228 15.72 -2.83 -0.15
N ILE A 229 14.41 -3.00 0.01
CA ILE A 229 13.80 -3.88 1.01
C ILE A 229 13.33 -5.15 0.29
N VAL A 230 13.82 -6.31 0.70
CA VAL A 230 13.40 -7.61 0.13
C VAL A 230 12.01 -8.00 0.59
N LEU A 231 11.31 -8.80 -0.22
CA LEU A 231 9.93 -9.22 0.07
C LEU A 231 9.81 -10.03 1.36
N ASN A 232 10.73 -10.97 1.58
CA ASN A 232 10.71 -11.84 2.75
C ASN A 232 12.13 -12.25 3.17
N ASN A 233 12.27 -12.73 4.38
CA ASN A 233 13.53 -13.22 4.92
C ASN A 233 13.30 -14.27 6.02
N PRO A 234 14.10 -15.37 6.06
CA PRO A 234 14.98 -15.87 5.03
C PRO A 234 14.26 -16.27 3.74
N ALA A 235 14.99 -16.29 2.61
CA ALA A 235 14.47 -16.82 1.36
C ALA A 235 14.15 -18.32 1.49
N PHE A 236 13.20 -18.81 0.69
CA PHE A 236 12.93 -20.24 0.58
C PHE A 236 14.03 -20.92 -0.20
N THR A 237 14.52 -22.05 0.31
CA THR A 237 15.59 -22.84 -0.30
C THR A 237 15.08 -24.12 -0.96
N GLU A 238 13.84 -24.48 -0.72
CA GLU A 238 13.15 -25.65 -1.27
C GLU A 238 11.68 -25.33 -1.52
N TYR A 239 11.01 -26.09 -2.36
CA TYR A 239 9.60 -25.96 -2.59
C TYR A 239 8.79 -26.31 -1.33
N VAL A 240 7.92 -25.39 -0.92
CA VAL A 240 7.00 -25.57 0.20
C VAL A 240 5.59 -25.62 -0.35
N MET A 241 5.01 -26.81 -0.39
CA MET A 241 3.69 -27.07 -0.97
C MET A 241 2.61 -26.13 -0.41
N GLU A 242 2.66 -25.84 0.88
CA GLU A 242 1.66 -25.03 1.57
C GLU A 242 1.74 -23.53 1.24
N TYR A 243 2.85 -23.07 0.67
CA TYR A 243 3.04 -21.67 0.27
C TYR A 243 2.96 -21.49 -1.25
N GLY A 244 3.10 -22.57 -2.00
CA GLY A 244 2.91 -22.58 -3.44
C GLY A 244 4.06 -21.95 -4.22
N GLU A 245 3.70 -21.21 -5.26
CA GLU A 245 4.61 -20.72 -6.29
C GLU A 245 5.76 -19.87 -5.76
N ILE A 246 5.54 -19.08 -4.71
CA ILE A 246 6.57 -18.23 -4.11
C ILE A 246 7.85 -19.02 -3.79
N SER A 247 7.74 -20.27 -3.39
CA SER A 247 8.86 -21.12 -3.01
C SER A 247 9.50 -21.86 -4.20
N THR A 248 9.00 -21.70 -5.42
CA THR A 248 9.60 -22.28 -6.64
C THR A 248 10.72 -21.42 -7.22
N TYR A 249 10.73 -20.12 -6.91
CA TYR A 249 11.73 -19.20 -7.45
C TYR A 249 13.07 -19.36 -6.75
N PRO A 250 14.19 -19.13 -7.45
CA PRO A 250 15.50 -19.08 -6.80
C PRO A 250 15.54 -17.97 -5.73
N ALA A 251 16.30 -18.24 -4.66
CA ALA A 251 16.49 -17.29 -3.57
C ALA A 251 16.98 -15.92 -4.07
N GLY A 252 16.37 -14.85 -3.62
CA GLY A 252 16.67 -13.47 -4.02
C GLY A 252 16.05 -13.03 -5.35
N TYR A 253 15.21 -13.85 -5.97
CA TYR A 253 14.54 -13.50 -7.23
C TYR A 253 13.03 -13.59 -7.10
N LYS A 254 12.34 -12.74 -7.88
CA LYS A 254 10.89 -12.68 -7.93
C LYS A 254 10.31 -12.56 -6.50
N GLU A 255 9.25 -13.25 -6.21
CA GLU A 255 8.58 -13.19 -4.91
C GLU A 255 9.37 -13.90 -3.80
N ASN A 256 10.41 -14.67 -4.12
CA ASN A 256 11.26 -15.35 -3.14
C ASN A 256 12.44 -14.46 -2.71
N ALA A 257 12.20 -13.52 -1.81
CA ALA A 257 13.19 -12.58 -1.27
C ALA A 257 13.86 -11.66 -2.33
N GLY A 258 13.22 -11.45 -3.49
CA GLY A 258 13.55 -10.36 -4.40
C GLY A 258 13.14 -9.02 -3.81
N ILE A 259 13.61 -7.92 -4.40
CA ILE A 259 13.19 -6.56 -4.08
C ILE A 259 12.17 -6.14 -5.13
N PHE A 260 10.89 -6.17 -4.77
CA PHE A 260 9.88 -5.54 -5.61
C PHE A 260 9.86 -4.04 -5.32
N ALA A 261 10.24 -3.23 -6.30
CA ALA A 261 10.37 -1.79 -6.11
C ALA A 261 9.03 -1.10 -5.77
N HIS A 262 7.92 -1.75 -6.06
CA HIS A 262 6.57 -1.24 -5.81
C HIS A 262 6.06 -1.44 -4.36
N ASN A 263 6.60 -2.41 -3.60
CA ASN A 263 6.24 -2.58 -2.18
C ASN A 263 7.06 -1.68 -1.25
N ASN A 264 8.25 -1.26 -1.68
CA ASN A 264 9.12 -0.43 -0.87
C ASN A 264 8.45 0.88 -0.44
N PRO A 265 7.67 1.59 -1.31
CA PRO A 265 6.88 2.75 -0.92
C PRO A 265 5.92 2.54 0.25
N TRP A 266 5.39 1.34 0.45
CA TRP A 266 4.51 1.06 1.59
C TRP A 266 5.25 1.23 2.92
N VAL A 267 6.48 0.73 2.99
CA VAL A 267 7.35 0.93 4.16
C VAL A 267 7.81 2.38 4.27
N ILE A 268 8.13 3.04 3.14
CA ILE A 268 8.46 4.48 3.13
C ILE A 268 7.32 5.29 3.77
N ILE A 269 6.08 5.03 3.40
CA ILE A 269 4.92 5.69 4.01
C ILE A 269 4.81 5.34 5.50
N GLY A 270 4.99 4.07 5.87
CA GLY A 270 5.02 3.65 7.28
C GLY A 270 6.05 4.42 8.11
N GLU A 271 7.26 4.64 7.59
CA GLU A 271 8.30 5.44 8.28
C GLU A 271 7.86 6.89 8.46
N THR A 272 7.10 7.46 7.51
CA THR A 272 6.55 8.81 7.67
C THR A 272 5.46 8.88 8.73
N VAL A 273 4.71 7.81 8.98
CA VAL A 273 3.74 7.72 10.09
C VAL A 273 4.45 7.93 11.43
N LEU A 274 5.66 7.38 11.58
CA LEU A 274 6.51 7.60 12.76
C LEU A 274 7.29 8.91 12.76
N GLY A 275 7.24 9.71 11.68
CA GLY A 275 8.03 10.91 11.54
C GLY A 275 9.52 10.66 11.26
N ARG A 276 9.89 9.48 10.77
CA ARG A 276 11.27 9.07 10.46
C ARG A 276 11.68 9.47 9.03
N GLY A 277 11.72 10.78 8.75
CA GLY A 277 12.00 11.30 7.40
C GLY A 277 13.35 10.88 6.82
N ASP A 278 14.41 10.80 7.63
CA ASP A 278 15.72 10.34 7.17
C ASP A 278 15.67 8.90 6.64
N ARG A 279 14.97 8.00 7.34
CA ARG A 279 14.85 6.60 6.94
C ARG A 279 13.92 6.43 5.72
N ALA A 280 12.81 7.16 5.68
CA ALA A 280 11.93 7.18 4.52
C ALA A 280 12.70 7.62 3.25
N TRP A 281 13.53 8.64 3.38
CA TRP A 281 14.37 9.14 2.30
C TRP A 281 15.47 8.14 1.90
N GLU A 282 16.14 7.51 2.86
CA GLU A 282 17.12 6.44 2.60
C GLU A 282 16.52 5.34 1.73
N TYR A 283 15.34 4.84 2.08
CA TYR A 283 14.66 3.80 1.32
C TYR A 283 14.25 4.27 -0.08
N TYR A 284 13.75 5.50 -0.19
CA TYR A 284 13.41 6.08 -1.49
C TYR A 284 14.62 6.12 -2.43
N GLN A 285 15.78 6.56 -1.94
CA GLN A 285 17.01 6.65 -2.73
C GLN A 285 17.49 5.28 -3.24
N LYS A 286 17.27 4.20 -2.49
CA LYS A 286 17.70 2.85 -2.88
C LYS A 286 17.01 2.33 -4.13
N ILE A 287 15.79 2.79 -4.42
CA ILE A 287 14.98 2.28 -5.53
C ILE A 287 14.70 3.33 -6.61
N CYS A 288 14.97 4.60 -6.35
CA CYS A 288 14.74 5.68 -7.31
C CYS A 288 15.82 5.70 -8.40
N PRO A 289 15.46 5.60 -9.69
CA PRO A 289 16.41 5.54 -10.80
C PRO A 289 17.45 6.66 -10.81
N ALA A 290 17.05 7.88 -10.41
CA ALA A 290 17.96 9.04 -10.36
C ALA A 290 19.17 8.86 -9.41
N TYR A 291 19.09 7.93 -8.44
CA TYR A 291 20.17 7.62 -7.50
C TYR A 291 20.92 6.33 -7.85
N LEU A 292 20.57 5.66 -8.95
CA LEU A 292 21.16 4.40 -9.38
C LEU A 292 22.07 4.52 -10.60
N GLU A 293 22.29 5.74 -11.11
CA GLU A 293 23.07 6.00 -12.33
C GLU A 293 24.50 5.47 -12.21
N GLU A 294 25.17 5.70 -11.07
CA GLU A 294 26.54 5.20 -10.84
C GLU A 294 26.64 3.67 -10.78
N LYS A 295 25.50 2.99 -10.57
CA LYS A 295 25.36 1.54 -10.52
C LYS A 295 24.72 0.96 -11.78
N SER A 296 24.63 1.73 -12.87
CA SER A 296 23.89 1.35 -14.08
C SER A 296 24.39 0.05 -14.72
N ASP A 297 25.70 -0.23 -14.66
CA ASP A 297 26.29 -1.48 -15.15
C ASP A 297 25.81 -2.73 -14.38
N LEU A 298 25.46 -2.57 -13.10
CA LEU A 298 24.88 -3.61 -12.27
C LEU A 298 23.35 -3.64 -12.45
N HIS A 299 22.71 -2.48 -12.39
CA HIS A 299 21.25 -2.34 -12.41
C HIS A 299 20.63 -2.74 -13.76
N LYS A 300 21.27 -2.38 -14.88
CA LYS A 300 20.98 -2.85 -16.26
C LYS A 300 19.63 -2.49 -16.86
N VAL A 301 18.79 -1.73 -16.21
CA VAL A 301 17.58 -1.15 -16.80
C VAL A 301 17.84 0.31 -17.17
N GLU A 302 16.92 0.92 -17.91
CA GLU A 302 17.05 2.31 -18.32
C GLU A 302 17.20 3.23 -17.10
N PRO A 303 18.13 4.19 -17.10
CA PRO A 303 18.49 4.97 -15.90
C PRO A 303 17.41 5.96 -15.44
N TYR A 304 16.30 6.05 -16.16
CA TYR A 304 15.15 6.91 -15.86
C TYR A 304 13.86 6.11 -15.61
N VAL A 305 13.95 4.77 -15.47
CA VAL A 305 12.79 3.89 -15.36
C VAL A 305 12.83 3.11 -14.06
N TYR A 306 11.73 3.07 -13.37
CA TYR A 306 11.54 2.10 -12.27
C TYR A 306 11.42 0.68 -12.84
N CYS A 307 12.12 -0.26 -12.22
CA CYS A 307 11.95 -1.68 -12.52
C CYS A 307 10.85 -2.32 -11.67
N GLN A 308 10.36 -3.46 -12.10
CA GLN A 308 9.46 -4.28 -11.28
C GLN A 308 10.22 -4.86 -10.10
N MET A 309 11.36 -5.50 -10.37
CA MET A 309 12.13 -6.25 -9.39
C MET A 309 13.63 -5.99 -9.54
N THR A 310 14.31 -5.89 -8.42
CA THR A 310 15.77 -5.96 -8.30
C THR A 310 16.13 -7.24 -7.54
N ALA A 311 17.19 -7.93 -7.99
CA ALA A 311 17.69 -9.12 -7.33
C ALA A 311 18.10 -8.79 -5.89
N GLY A 312 17.57 -9.55 -4.93
CA GLY A 312 17.77 -9.36 -3.50
C GLY A 312 19.15 -9.85 -3.02
N LYS A 313 19.37 -9.71 -1.72
CA LYS A 313 20.67 -10.04 -1.09
C LYS A 313 21.10 -11.52 -1.23
N ASP A 314 20.14 -12.42 -1.38
CA ASP A 314 20.36 -13.86 -1.50
C ASP A 314 20.52 -14.33 -2.96
N ALA A 315 20.38 -13.42 -3.92
CA ALA A 315 20.51 -13.72 -5.34
C ALA A 315 21.98 -13.93 -5.74
N ALA A 316 22.19 -14.64 -6.85
CA ALA A 316 23.53 -14.83 -7.42
C ALA A 316 24.17 -13.51 -7.91
N LYS A 317 23.35 -12.52 -8.25
CA LYS A 317 23.78 -11.17 -8.65
C LYS A 317 22.90 -10.12 -7.96
N PRO A 318 23.13 -9.81 -6.68
CA PRO A 318 22.35 -8.79 -5.99
C PRO A 318 22.45 -7.45 -6.68
N GLY A 319 21.31 -6.74 -6.78
CA GLY A 319 21.26 -5.43 -7.43
C GLY A 319 20.94 -5.42 -8.94
N GLU A 320 20.96 -6.58 -9.61
CA GLU A 320 20.54 -6.67 -11.01
C GLU A 320 19.02 -6.55 -11.13
N ALA A 321 18.52 -5.52 -11.83
CA ALA A 321 17.10 -5.30 -12.01
C ALA A 321 16.52 -6.08 -13.21
N LYS A 322 15.21 -6.29 -13.16
CA LYS A 322 14.42 -7.00 -14.17
C LYS A 322 13.11 -6.27 -14.44
N ASN A 323 12.60 -6.47 -15.65
CA ASN A 323 11.28 -6.02 -16.08
C ASN A 323 11.08 -4.52 -15.89
N SER A 324 11.83 -3.71 -16.65
CA SER A 324 11.57 -2.29 -16.76
C SER A 324 10.18 -2.02 -17.34
N TRP A 325 9.52 -0.95 -16.94
CA TRP A 325 8.18 -0.51 -17.36
C TRP A 325 6.98 -1.34 -16.85
N LEU A 326 7.15 -2.61 -16.58
CA LEU A 326 6.07 -3.53 -16.17
C LEU A 326 5.82 -3.47 -14.65
N THR A 327 5.41 -2.31 -14.15
CA THR A 327 5.29 -2.13 -12.70
C THR A 327 4.44 -0.92 -12.32
N GLY A 328 3.74 -1.02 -11.18
CA GLY A 328 3.12 0.11 -10.49
C GLY A 328 4.09 0.97 -9.67
N THR A 329 5.40 0.69 -9.72
CA THR A 329 6.41 1.34 -8.88
C THR A 329 6.44 2.85 -9.04
N ALA A 330 6.35 3.36 -10.27
CA ALA A 330 6.37 4.80 -10.52
C ALA A 330 5.20 5.53 -9.84
N ALA A 331 4.00 4.97 -9.94
CA ALA A 331 2.80 5.53 -9.31
C ALA A 331 2.92 5.52 -7.78
N TRP A 332 3.35 4.39 -7.20
CA TRP A 332 3.54 4.28 -5.75
C TRP A 332 4.64 5.20 -5.21
N ASN A 333 5.75 5.34 -5.93
CA ASN A 333 6.80 6.28 -5.54
C ASN A 333 6.35 7.73 -5.69
N TRP A 334 5.61 8.07 -6.74
CA TRP A 334 4.98 9.38 -6.87
C TRP A 334 4.05 9.68 -5.69
N TYR A 335 3.21 8.74 -5.31
CA TYR A 335 2.31 8.85 -4.17
C TYR A 335 3.09 9.04 -2.86
N ALA A 336 4.09 8.18 -2.60
CA ALA A 336 4.90 8.25 -1.38
C ALA A 336 5.71 9.55 -1.28
N ILE A 337 6.38 9.99 -2.37
CA ILE A 337 7.19 11.20 -2.33
C ILE A 337 6.34 12.46 -2.19
N THR A 338 5.26 12.58 -2.96
CA THR A 338 4.49 13.83 -2.99
C THR A 338 3.58 13.98 -1.77
N GLN A 339 2.90 12.92 -1.36
CA GLN A 339 1.89 13.01 -0.31
C GLN A 339 2.41 12.70 1.10
N PHE A 340 3.56 12.02 1.21
CA PHE A 340 4.07 11.61 2.52
C PHE A 340 5.45 12.20 2.84
N ILE A 341 6.45 12.09 1.96
CA ILE A 341 7.76 12.72 2.22
C ILE A 341 7.64 14.24 2.10
N LEU A 342 7.21 14.76 0.93
CA LEU A 342 6.95 16.19 0.77
C LEU A 342 5.69 16.63 1.51
N GLY A 343 4.80 15.71 1.82
CA GLY A 343 3.65 15.92 2.66
C GLY A 343 2.62 16.89 2.11
N ILE A 344 2.41 16.92 0.78
CA ILE A 344 1.42 17.78 0.12
C ILE A 344 0.30 16.88 -0.38
N LYS A 345 -0.71 16.69 0.45
CA LYS A 345 -1.77 15.70 0.27
C LYS A 345 -3.11 16.35 -0.05
N PRO A 346 -3.79 15.95 -1.15
CA PRO A 346 -5.15 16.38 -1.40
C PRO A 346 -6.11 15.84 -0.35
N THR A 347 -7.00 16.70 0.10
CA THR A 347 -8.12 16.34 0.96
C THR A 347 -9.43 16.84 0.33
N TYR A 348 -10.55 16.51 0.93
CA TYR A 348 -11.83 17.05 0.46
C TYR A 348 -11.92 18.59 0.57
N ASP A 349 -11.25 19.17 1.56
CA ASP A 349 -11.38 20.58 1.95
C ASP A 349 -10.21 21.46 1.49
N GLY A 350 -9.13 20.86 0.93
CA GLY A 350 -7.96 21.59 0.47
C GLY A 350 -6.72 20.72 0.37
N LEU A 351 -5.55 21.34 0.54
CA LEU A 351 -4.27 20.63 0.59
C LEU A 351 -3.77 20.53 2.04
N GLU A 352 -3.66 19.33 2.54
CA GLU A 352 -2.93 19.08 3.79
C GLU A 352 -1.43 19.26 3.54
N ILE A 353 -0.74 20.02 4.40
CA ILE A 353 0.70 20.21 4.36
C ILE A 353 1.31 19.63 5.63
N ASN A 354 1.95 18.48 5.50
CA ASN A 354 2.54 17.74 6.63
C ASN A 354 3.82 17.01 6.20
N PRO A 355 4.92 17.74 5.91
CA PRO A 355 6.17 17.14 5.44
C PRO A 355 6.80 16.19 6.45
N CYS A 356 7.39 15.10 5.92
CA CYS A 356 8.28 14.23 6.68
C CYS A 356 9.57 14.02 5.88
N ILE A 357 10.46 15.02 5.95
CA ILE A 357 11.66 15.16 5.12
C ILE A 357 12.92 14.77 5.90
N PRO A 358 14.08 14.58 5.22
CA PRO A 358 15.35 14.46 5.90
C PRO A 358 15.65 15.69 6.77
N ALA A 359 16.17 15.45 7.97
CA ALA A 359 16.56 16.53 8.87
C ALA A 359 17.65 17.42 8.27
N SER A 360 18.46 16.91 7.34
CA SER A 360 19.50 17.65 6.63
C SER A 360 18.99 18.68 5.62
N TRP A 361 17.71 18.68 5.28
CA TRP A 361 17.14 19.64 4.33
C TRP A 361 16.79 20.96 5.03
N ASP A 362 17.25 22.07 4.46
CA ASP A 362 16.86 23.42 4.91
C ASP A 362 15.41 23.77 4.56
N GLY A 363 14.81 23.01 3.65
CA GLY A 363 13.46 23.19 3.13
C GLY A 363 13.37 22.83 1.65
N PHE A 364 12.25 23.15 1.04
CA PHE A 364 12.02 22.93 -0.40
C PHE A 364 10.89 23.83 -0.92
N LYS A 365 10.74 23.87 -2.26
CA LYS A 365 9.64 24.59 -2.93
C LYS A 365 8.91 23.66 -3.88
N VAL A 366 7.59 23.85 -3.96
CA VAL A 366 6.71 23.10 -4.87
C VAL A 366 5.75 24.08 -5.51
N SER A 367 5.56 23.96 -6.83
CA SER A 367 4.41 24.51 -7.55
C SER A 367 3.45 23.36 -7.85
N ARG A 368 2.19 23.51 -7.44
CA ARG A 368 1.15 22.50 -7.63
C ARG A 368 -0.14 23.15 -8.14
N LYS A 369 -0.66 22.58 -9.22
CA LYS A 369 -2.04 22.88 -9.64
C LYS A 369 -3.00 21.96 -8.88
N PHE A 370 -4.03 22.55 -8.28
CA PHE A 370 -5.04 21.78 -7.55
C PHE A 370 -6.40 22.49 -7.69
N ARG A 371 -7.38 21.78 -8.21
CA ARG A 371 -8.76 22.24 -8.42
C ARG A 371 -8.85 23.65 -9.03
N GLY A 372 -8.09 23.88 -10.09
CA GLY A 372 -8.12 25.12 -10.88
C GLY A 372 -7.27 26.27 -10.36
N ALA A 373 -6.69 26.19 -9.16
CA ALA A 373 -5.76 27.16 -8.61
C ALA A 373 -4.32 26.66 -8.71
N GLU A 374 -3.34 27.56 -8.70
CA GLU A 374 -1.91 27.26 -8.60
C GLU A 374 -1.41 27.61 -7.20
N TYR A 375 -0.73 26.65 -6.57
CA TYR A 375 -0.17 26.78 -5.23
C TYR A 375 1.36 26.82 -5.31
N GLU A 376 1.95 27.96 -4.95
CA GLU A 376 3.40 28.14 -4.76
C GLU A 376 3.72 27.90 -3.29
N ILE A 377 4.24 26.72 -2.96
CA ILE A 377 4.44 26.27 -1.59
C ILE A 377 5.93 26.33 -1.27
N GLU A 378 6.30 27.06 -0.21
CA GLU A 378 7.65 27.11 0.34
C GLU A 378 7.69 26.55 1.75
N ILE A 379 8.46 25.46 1.95
CA ILE A 379 8.70 24.84 3.23
C ILE A 379 10.05 25.29 3.73
N LYS A 380 10.11 25.78 4.97
CA LYS A 380 11.34 26.22 5.68
C LYS A 380 11.59 25.29 6.86
N ASN A 381 12.79 24.76 7.00
CA ASN A 381 13.19 23.85 8.07
C ASN A 381 14.39 24.35 8.85
N PRO A 382 14.28 25.49 9.53
CA PRO A 382 15.40 26.12 10.26
C PRO A 382 15.84 25.31 11.49
N SER A 383 15.00 24.39 11.96
CA SER A 383 15.30 23.55 13.13
C SER A 383 15.83 22.17 12.75
N HIS A 384 16.00 21.87 11.46
CA HIS A 384 16.48 20.59 10.96
C HIS A 384 15.73 19.40 11.55
N LEU A 385 14.39 19.46 11.50
CA LEU A 385 13.50 18.41 11.95
C LEU A 385 13.01 17.57 10.77
N CYS A 386 12.78 16.30 11.01
CA CYS A 386 12.12 15.47 10.01
C CYS A 386 10.64 15.83 9.83
N ARG A 387 9.95 16.25 10.89
CA ARG A 387 8.51 16.53 10.91
C ARG A 387 8.19 17.59 11.97
N GLY A 388 7.07 18.28 11.79
CA GLY A 388 6.53 19.23 12.78
C GLY A 388 6.19 20.57 12.13
N VAL A 389 4.97 20.72 11.64
CA VAL A 389 4.48 21.99 11.11
C VAL A 389 4.11 22.90 12.28
N LYS A 390 4.83 24.00 12.43
CA LYS A 390 4.54 25.00 13.45
C LYS A 390 3.55 26.04 12.97
N GLN A 391 3.69 26.49 11.73
CA GLN A 391 2.91 27.57 11.19
C GLN A 391 2.74 27.42 9.69
N ILE A 392 1.52 27.72 9.22
CA ILE A 392 1.20 27.89 7.80
C ILE A 392 0.65 29.28 7.60
N SER A 393 1.09 29.97 6.54
CA SER A 393 0.46 31.20 6.05
C SER A 393 0.08 31.06 4.59
N VAL A 394 -1.06 31.62 4.23
CA VAL A 394 -1.62 31.67 2.88
C VAL A 394 -1.78 33.11 2.47
N ASN A 395 -1.05 33.55 1.43
CA ASN A 395 -1.03 34.94 0.96
C ASN A 395 -0.73 35.92 2.10
N GLY A 396 0.14 35.54 3.05
CA GLY A 396 0.54 36.33 4.21
C GLY A 396 -0.42 36.27 5.41
N SER A 397 -1.54 35.57 5.33
CA SER A 397 -2.47 35.36 6.43
C SER A 397 -2.25 33.98 7.07
N ALA A 398 -2.16 33.92 8.39
CA ALA A 398 -1.99 32.65 9.12
C ALA A 398 -3.23 31.76 8.95
N VAL A 399 -3.00 30.45 8.82
CA VAL A 399 -4.03 29.41 8.76
C VAL A 399 -3.91 28.55 10.02
N GLU A 400 -5.05 28.24 10.61
CA GLU A 400 -5.12 27.30 11.74
C GLU A 400 -5.07 25.86 11.24
N GLY A 401 -4.27 25.02 11.90
CA GLY A 401 -4.05 23.63 11.48
C GLY A 401 -3.11 23.52 10.29
N ASN A 402 -3.22 22.40 9.56
CA ASN A 402 -2.30 22.05 8.46
C ASN A 402 -3.01 21.88 7.09
N ILE A 403 -4.27 22.24 6.99
CA ILE A 403 -5.01 22.22 5.72
C ILE A 403 -5.09 23.64 5.13
N VAL A 404 -4.46 23.82 4.00
CA VAL A 404 -4.61 25.03 3.17
C VAL A 404 -5.94 24.97 2.46
N PRO A 405 -6.88 25.89 2.74
CA PRO A 405 -8.22 25.88 2.14
C PRO A 405 -8.16 26.03 0.63
N MET A 406 -9.20 25.52 -0.05
CA MET A 406 -9.34 25.69 -1.49
C MET A 406 -9.32 27.16 -1.90
N GLN A 407 -8.63 27.45 -2.98
CA GLN A 407 -8.50 28.80 -3.53
C GLN A 407 -9.37 28.95 -4.79
N PRO A 408 -9.76 30.19 -5.13
CA PRO A 408 -10.53 30.45 -6.33
C PRO A 408 -9.84 29.96 -7.61
N GLU A 409 -10.61 29.43 -8.55
CA GLU A 409 -10.10 29.00 -9.85
C GLU A 409 -9.35 30.15 -10.56
N GLY A 410 -8.22 29.83 -11.19
CA GLY A 410 -7.35 30.78 -11.88
C GLY A 410 -6.47 31.63 -10.97
N SER A 411 -6.58 31.48 -9.65
CA SER A 411 -5.73 32.23 -8.71
C SER A 411 -4.35 31.56 -8.52
N VAL A 412 -3.37 32.40 -8.12
CA VAL A 412 -2.06 31.93 -7.61
C VAL A 412 -2.03 32.16 -6.12
N CYS A 413 -1.83 31.09 -5.38
CA CYS A 413 -1.80 31.06 -3.92
C CYS A 413 -0.38 30.85 -3.43
N ARG A 414 0.15 31.74 -2.59
CA ARG A 414 1.45 31.59 -1.95
C ARG A 414 1.29 31.00 -0.57
N VAL A 415 1.92 29.87 -0.35
CA VAL A 415 1.88 29.13 0.92
C VAL A 415 3.28 29.09 1.53
N GLU A 416 3.44 29.63 2.71
CA GLU A 416 4.68 29.52 3.47
C GLU A 416 4.46 28.64 4.71
N VAL A 417 5.36 27.68 4.91
CA VAL A 417 5.29 26.71 6.00
C VAL A 417 6.62 26.69 6.74
N THR A 418 6.57 26.68 8.05
CA THR A 418 7.77 26.56 8.90
C THR A 418 7.65 25.29 9.75
N LEU A 419 8.70 24.46 9.69
CA LEU A 419 8.90 23.31 10.58
C LEU A 419 9.65 23.76 11.84
N GLN A 420 9.11 23.41 13.00
CA GLN A 420 9.76 23.67 14.29
C GLN A 420 9.21 22.73 15.37
#